data_8a2ff6e87a758512d21bab0e342b9a7b
#
_entry.id   8a2ff6e87a758512d21bab0e342b9a7b
#
_cell.length_a   1.000
_cell.length_b   1.000
_cell.length_c   1.000
_cell.angle_alpha   90.00
_cell.angle_beta   90.00
_cell.angle_gamma   90.00
#
_symmetry.space_group_name_H-M   'P 1'
#
loop_
_entity.id
_entity.type
_entity.pdbx_description
1 polymer ?
#
loop_
_entity_poly.entity_id
_entity_poly.type
_entity_poly.pdbx_seq_one_letter_code
_entity_poly.pdbx_strand_id
1 'polypeptide(L)'
;MALLIGQACSNERGEILNGTKGDQTGREVRINSFADGQVWQKIFRCKDRAKAKLIAQYMADACRNDKIGYDTGSTRYSCWDEAMKVGSTKGITKPCNTDCSQLMCICVNLAGIPLSKYLWTAIEDELLMSTGQFTRITDQSMLRGNGLQIGDILWRSGHTAIVVEADEQPSGADKTPKWVGETYGAKLVNVYADKTGTTPLKAWPQLATGNLFDVCDESGDRWYIRIAAQYYGWIDKRFCLRKTPQRTATVSTDLHLRANAGAGYKSLAIMPRSATVQYCDQKPAADGKPWDYLIYNGQYGFASDKYIK
;
A
#
# COMPACT_ATOMS: atom_id res chain seq x y z
N MET A 1 -3.68 -1.34 -8.59
CA MET A 1 -3.18 -0.04 -9.06
C MET A 1 -1.69 -0.12 -9.31
N ALA A 2 -1.16 0.72 -10.19
CA ALA A 2 0.28 0.87 -10.27
C ALA A 2 0.74 1.59 -8.98
N LEU A 3 1.79 1.09 -8.34
CA LEU A 3 2.46 1.78 -7.26
C LEU A 3 3.30 2.90 -7.89
N LEU A 4 2.94 4.17 -7.61
CA LEU A 4 3.58 5.34 -8.20
C LEU A 4 4.28 6.18 -7.13
N ILE A 5 5.45 6.71 -7.48
CA ILE A 5 6.24 7.63 -6.65
C ILE A 5 6.43 8.96 -7.35
N GLY A 6 6.38 10.04 -6.60
CA GLY A 6 6.76 11.37 -7.04
C GLY A 6 8.16 11.71 -6.56
N GLN A 7 8.97 12.34 -7.41
CA GLN A 7 10.37 12.68 -7.12
C GLN A 7 10.90 13.79 -8.01
N ALA A 8 11.92 14.49 -7.52
CA ALA A 8 12.77 15.38 -8.29
C ALA A 8 14.11 14.68 -8.54
N CYS A 9 14.60 14.63 -9.78
CA CYS A 9 15.68 13.71 -10.16
C CYS A 9 16.91 14.37 -10.76
N SER A 10 16.73 15.21 -11.77
CA SER A 10 17.80 15.85 -12.55
C SER A 10 17.24 17.04 -13.31
N ASN A 11 18.10 17.94 -13.74
CA ASN A 11 17.71 19.09 -14.56
C ASN A 11 17.44 18.70 -16.04
N GLU A 12 17.18 19.69 -16.87
CA GLU A 12 16.88 19.58 -18.31
C GLU A 12 17.97 18.85 -19.11
N ARG A 13 19.21 18.79 -18.61
CA ARG A 13 20.35 18.10 -19.23
C ARG A 13 20.62 16.72 -18.65
N GLY A 14 19.84 16.28 -17.64
CA GLY A 14 20.10 15.05 -16.90
C GLY A 14 21.20 15.18 -15.84
N GLU A 15 21.61 16.41 -15.51
CA GLU A 15 22.62 16.73 -14.50
C GLU A 15 21.95 17.10 -13.15
N ILE A 16 22.75 17.22 -12.10
CA ILE A 16 22.26 17.60 -10.77
C ILE A 16 22.50 19.07 -10.42
N LEU A 17 23.31 19.77 -11.17
CA LEU A 17 23.73 21.17 -10.93
C LEU A 17 23.37 22.09 -12.10
N ASN A 18 23.22 23.38 -11.78
CA ASN A 18 23.04 24.47 -12.75
C ASN A 18 21.77 24.35 -13.62
N GLY A 19 20.70 23.74 -13.06
CA GLY A 19 19.40 23.66 -13.74
C GLY A 19 18.78 25.02 -13.99
N THR A 20 18.12 25.17 -15.13
CA THR A 20 17.26 26.33 -15.43
C THR A 20 16.04 26.30 -14.53
N LYS A 21 15.59 27.46 -14.00
CA LYS A 21 14.40 27.50 -13.15
C LYS A 21 13.13 27.05 -13.86
N GLY A 22 12.39 26.14 -13.26
CA GLY A 22 11.21 25.47 -13.80
C GLY A 22 11.57 24.20 -14.58
N ASP A 23 10.63 23.27 -14.71
CA ASP A 23 10.83 22.03 -15.48
C ASP A 23 10.75 22.32 -16.98
N GLN A 24 11.88 22.19 -17.67
CA GLN A 24 12.01 22.48 -19.10
C GLN A 24 11.64 21.30 -19.97
N THR A 25 11.54 20.10 -19.39
CA THR A 25 11.40 18.83 -20.12
C THR A 25 10.17 18.02 -19.73
N GLY A 26 9.49 18.39 -18.66
CA GLY A 26 8.45 17.59 -18.01
C GLY A 26 8.99 16.31 -17.34
N ARG A 27 10.31 16.28 -17.04
CA ARG A 27 10.99 15.10 -16.49
C ARG A 27 11.84 15.36 -15.27
N GLU A 28 12.02 16.63 -14.90
CA GLU A 28 12.88 17.02 -13.80
C GLU A 28 12.21 16.70 -12.46
N VAL A 29 10.92 17.00 -12.36
CA VAL A 29 10.05 16.67 -11.23
C VAL A 29 8.88 15.85 -11.77
N ARG A 30 8.85 14.56 -11.44
CA ARG A 30 7.96 13.62 -12.17
C ARG A 30 7.38 12.52 -11.29
N ILE A 31 6.29 11.93 -11.77
CA ILE A 31 5.72 10.69 -11.23
C ILE A 31 6.26 9.51 -12.06
N ASN A 32 6.77 8.49 -11.38
CA ASN A 32 7.29 7.26 -11.96
C ASN A 32 6.63 6.04 -11.33
N SER A 33 6.68 4.90 -12.04
CA SER A 33 6.43 3.59 -11.43
C SER A 33 7.49 3.28 -10.38
N PHE A 34 7.08 2.71 -9.25
CA PHE A 34 8.00 2.20 -8.22
C PHE A 34 8.97 1.13 -8.78
N ALA A 35 8.59 0.42 -9.85
CA ALA A 35 9.38 -0.67 -10.45
C ALA A 35 10.65 -0.20 -11.21
N ASP A 36 10.99 1.08 -11.22
CA ASP A 36 12.11 1.65 -11.97
C ASP A 36 13.51 1.35 -11.36
N GLY A 37 13.67 0.25 -10.63
CA GLY A 37 14.98 -0.30 -10.23
C GLY A 37 15.71 0.46 -9.12
N GLN A 38 15.06 1.37 -8.40
CA GLN A 38 15.67 2.07 -7.27
C GLN A 38 15.73 1.17 -6.04
N VAL A 39 16.91 1.09 -5.40
CA VAL A 39 17.09 0.32 -4.17
C VAL A 39 16.86 1.24 -2.97
N TRP A 40 15.67 1.18 -2.39
CA TRP A 40 15.33 1.92 -1.18
C TRP A 40 15.91 1.22 0.06
N GLN A 41 16.28 2.01 1.07
CA GLN A 41 16.92 1.54 2.30
C GLN A 41 16.06 1.76 3.54
N LYS A 42 15.21 2.79 3.51
CA LYS A 42 14.30 3.14 4.61
C LYS A 42 12.99 3.70 4.06
N ILE A 43 11.92 3.53 4.82
CA ILE A 43 10.62 4.16 4.59
C ILE A 43 10.28 4.95 5.84
N PHE A 44 9.82 6.19 5.68
CA PHE A 44 9.27 6.98 6.78
C PHE A 44 7.77 7.12 6.57
N ARG A 45 6.99 6.47 7.41
CA ARG A 45 5.53 6.50 7.38
C ARG A 45 4.99 7.53 8.35
N CYS A 46 4.25 8.50 7.85
CA CYS A 46 3.55 9.47 8.70
C CYS A 46 2.46 8.76 9.52
N LYS A 47 2.47 8.97 10.85
CA LYS A 47 1.51 8.39 11.79
C LYS A 47 0.10 8.95 11.57
N ASP A 48 -0.01 10.22 11.18
CA ASP A 48 -1.27 10.86 10.81
C ASP A 48 -1.56 10.61 9.33
N ARG A 49 -2.59 9.81 9.05
CA ARG A 49 -2.96 9.44 7.67
C ARG A 49 -3.53 10.60 6.86
N ALA A 50 -4.15 11.59 7.50
CA ALA A 50 -4.61 12.79 6.79
C ALA A 50 -3.42 13.61 6.31
N LYS A 51 -2.41 13.82 7.17
CA LYS A 51 -1.17 14.49 6.79
C LYS A 51 -0.39 13.70 5.73
N ALA A 52 -0.35 12.36 5.83
CA ALA A 52 0.28 11.52 4.80
C ALA A 52 -0.34 11.74 3.41
N LYS A 53 -1.66 11.81 3.33
CA LYS A 53 -2.38 12.11 2.07
C LYS A 53 -2.05 13.51 1.55
N LEU A 54 -1.94 14.51 2.42
CA LEU A 54 -1.53 15.86 2.03
C LEU A 54 -0.08 15.88 1.51
N ILE A 55 0.85 15.18 2.17
CA ILE A 55 2.23 15.03 1.71
C ILE A 55 2.28 14.47 0.28
N ALA A 56 1.53 13.40 0.03
CA ALA A 56 1.43 12.80 -1.31
C ALA A 56 0.78 13.74 -2.32
N GLN A 57 -0.28 14.44 -1.93
CA GLN A 57 -0.97 15.40 -2.79
C GLN A 57 -0.04 16.54 -3.22
N TYR A 58 0.69 17.15 -2.28
CA TYR A 58 1.65 18.20 -2.60
C TYR A 58 2.78 17.71 -3.51
N MET A 59 3.26 16.48 -3.32
CA MET A 59 4.24 15.89 -4.22
C MET A 59 3.66 15.67 -5.63
N ALA A 60 2.46 15.09 -5.72
CA ALA A 60 1.80 14.86 -7.00
C ALA A 60 1.50 16.16 -7.75
N ASP A 61 1.11 17.22 -7.02
CA ASP A 61 0.88 18.55 -7.57
C ASP A 61 2.18 19.20 -8.05
N ALA A 62 3.29 19.03 -7.30
CA ALA A 62 4.60 19.49 -7.73
C ALA A 62 5.05 18.81 -9.03
N CYS A 63 4.86 17.50 -9.13
CA CYS A 63 5.22 16.73 -10.34
C CYS A 63 4.39 17.07 -11.58
N ARG A 64 3.28 17.79 -11.43
CA ARG A 64 2.42 18.29 -12.53
C ARG A 64 2.59 19.77 -12.81
N ASN A 65 3.50 20.41 -12.12
CA ASN A 65 3.70 21.85 -12.23
C ASN A 65 5.05 22.18 -12.89
N ASP A 66 5.03 22.48 -14.17
CA ASP A 66 6.22 22.82 -14.97
C ASP A 66 6.98 24.06 -14.48
N LYS A 67 6.45 24.78 -13.48
CA LYS A 67 7.19 25.87 -12.82
C LYS A 67 8.21 25.38 -11.79
N ILE A 68 8.23 24.09 -11.48
CA ILE A 68 9.14 23.49 -10.50
C ILE A 68 10.15 22.63 -11.24
N GLY A 69 11.40 23.08 -11.33
CA GLY A 69 12.51 22.35 -11.94
C GLY A 69 13.49 21.82 -10.90
N TYR A 70 14.62 21.31 -11.35
CA TYR A 70 15.62 20.65 -10.53
C TYR A 70 16.97 21.37 -10.53
N ASP A 71 17.52 21.59 -9.33
CA ASP A 71 18.91 22.03 -9.12
C ASP A 71 19.35 21.68 -7.69
N THR A 72 20.55 21.15 -7.51
CA THR A 72 21.17 20.96 -6.18
C THR A 72 22.06 22.16 -5.79
N GLY A 73 22.25 23.11 -6.69
CA GLY A 73 23.09 24.26 -6.51
C GLY A 73 22.41 25.44 -5.81
N SER A 74 22.77 26.65 -6.20
CA SER A 74 22.35 27.91 -5.57
C SER A 74 20.84 28.17 -5.65
N THR A 75 20.15 27.60 -6.63
CA THR A 75 18.71 27.83 -6.86
C THR A 75 17.79 26.82 -6.17
N ARG A 76 18.33 25.78 -5.53
CA ARG A 76 17.56 24.66 -4.91
C ARG A 76 16.49 25.06 -3.90
N TYR A 77 16.69 26.22 -3.24
CA TYR A 77 15.75 26.71 -2.23
C TYR A 77 14.67 27.64 -2.79
N SER A 78 14.74 27.99 -4.07
CA SER A 78 13.77 28.94 -4.63
C SER A 78 12.34 28.39 -4.68
N CYS A 79 12.19 27.08 -4.83
CA CYS A 79 10.88 26.43 -4.74
C CYS A 79 10.28 26.49 -3.32
N TRP A 80 11.12 26.36 -2.28
CA TRP A 80 10.68 26.51 -0.90
C TRP A 80 10.05 27.91 -0.69
N ASP A 81 10.74 28.96 -1.10
CA ASP A 81 10.29 30.34 -0.88
C ASP A 81 8.94 30.61 -1.58
N GLU A 82 8.77 30.13 -2.82
CA GLU A 82 7.49 30.26 -3.54
C GLU A 82 6.39 29.36 -2.92
N ALA A 83 6.69 28.12 -2.54
CA ALA A 83 5.73 27.19 -1.95
C ALA A 83 5.18 27.69 -0.59
N MET A 84 6.07 28.16 0.28
CA MET A 84 5.67 28.69 1.60
C MET A 84 4.86 29.98 1.47
N LYS A 85 5.16 30.82 0.49
CA LYS A 85 4.41 32.05 0.20
C LYS A 85 2.99 31.74 -0.28
N VAL A 86 2.82 30.72 -1.12
CA VAL A 86 1.54 30.35 -1.75
C VAL A 86 0.75 29.36 -0.88
N GLY A 87 1.40 28.61 0.00
CA GLY A 87 0.79 27.53 0.79
C GLY A 87 0.47 26.27 -0.04
N SER A 88 1.09 26.11 -1.22
CA SER A 88 0.78 25.00 -2.14
C SER A 88 1.86 24.84 -3.19
N THR A 89 2.12 23.60 -3.61
CA THR A 89 2.98 23.31 -4.78
C THR A 89 2.24 23.52 -6.10
N LYS A 90 0.93 23.27 -6.13
CA LYS A 90 0.06 23.51 -7.29
C LYS A 90 -0.03 25.00 -7.66
N GLY A 91 -0.08 25.86 -6.64
CA GLY A 91 -0.26 27.31 -6.82
C GLY A 91 1.00 28.08 -7.23
N ILE A 92 2.15 27.44 -7.35
CA ILE A 92 3.39 28.10 -7.78
C ILE A 92 3.27 28.50 -9.26
N THR A 93 3.45 29.79 -9.52
CA THR A 93 3.37 30.37 -10.86
C THR A 93 4.72 30.90 -11.36
N LYS A 94 5.68 31.14 -10.47
CA LYS A 94 7.02 31.57 -10.83
C LYS A 94 7.95 30.37 -11.00
N PRO A 95 8.78 30.39 -12.07
CA PRO A 95 9.79 29.34 -12.22
C PRO A 95 10.75 29.29 -11.04
N CYS A 96 10.93 28.11 -10.46
CA CYS A 96 11.78 27.85 -9.29
C CYS A 96 12.40 26.47 -9.39
N ASN A 97 13.40 26.20 -8.56
CA ASN A 97 14.08 24.91 -8.50
C ASN A 97 14.08 24.32 -7.10
N THR A 98 14.14 23.01 -7.06
CA THR A 98 14.25 22.19 -5.86
C THR A 98 15.23 21.04 -6.12
N ASP A 99 15.61 20.28 -5.08
CA ASP A 99 16.15 18.93 -5.22
C ASP A 99 15.21 17.90 -4.57
N CYS A 100 15.58 16.63 -4.59
CA CYS A 100 14.74 15.57 -4.06
C CYS A 100 14.38 15.78 -2.58
N SER A 101 15.36 16.10 -1.75
CA SER A 101 15.17 16.29 -0.31
C SER A 101 14.43 17.59 0.02
N GLN A 102 14.68 18.66 -0.74
CA GLN A 102 13.96 19.91 -0.59
C GLN A 102 12.48 19.78 -0.97
N LEU A 103 12.17 19.09 -2.07
CA LEU A 103 10.78 18.88 -2.47
C LEU A 103 10.02 18.04 -1.42
N MET A 104 10.65 16.98 -0.92
CA MET A 104 10.09 16.21 0.19
C MET A 104 9.84 17.10 1.41
N CYS A 105 10.82 17.91 1.79
CA CYS A 105 10.73 18.83 2.92
C CYS A 105 9.59 19.85 2.74
N ILE A 106 9.41 20.42 1.55
CA ILE A 106 8.29 21.30 1.20
C ILE A 106 6.95 20.59 1.42
N CYS A 107 6.78 19.38 0.89
CA CYS A 107 5.54 18.62 1.02
C CYS A 107 5.18 18.32 2.48
N VAL A 108 6.18 17.97 3.30
CA VAL A 108 6.00 17.71 4.73
C VAL A 108 5.63 18.98 5.51
N ASN A 109 6.28 20.10 5.22
CA ASN A 109 5.96 21.39 5.85
C ASN A 109 4.55 21.88 5.49
N LEU A 110 4.17 21.81 4.22
CA LEU A 110 2.82 22.18 3.76
C LEU A 110 1.74 21.30 4.39
N ALA A 111 2.05 20.05 4.74
CA ALA A 111 1.16 19.17 5.48
C ALA A 111 1.11 19.45 7.00
N GLY A 112 1.77 20.52 7.47
CA GLY A 112 1.75 20.95 8.87
C GLY A 112 2.69 20.14 9.77
N ILE A 113 3.79 19.65 9.26
CA ILE A 113 4.89 19.03 10.02
C ILE A 113 6.15 19.86 9.77
N PRO A 114 6.57 20.71 10.71
CA PRO A 114 7.69 21.62 10.49
C PRO A 114 9.03 20.89 10.40
N LEU A 115 9.77 21.15 9.32
CA LEU A 115 11.14 20.71 9.09
C LEU A 115 12.00 21.92 8.67
N SER A 116 13.28 21.84 8.94
CA SER A 116 14.23 22.87 8.48
C SER A 116 14.36 22.87 6.96
N LYS A 117 14.29 24.06 6.33
CA LYS A 117 14.55 24.21 4.88
C LYS A 117 15.96 23.80 4.46
N TYR A 118 16.89 23.69 5.40
CA TYR A 118 18.27 23.27 5.13
C TYR A 118 18.47 21.76 5.21
N LEU A 119 17.37 21.01 5.18
CA LEU A 119 17.40 19.55 5.13
C LEU A 119 18.03 19.05 3.82
N TRP A 120 18.77 17.96 3.92
CA TRP A 120 19.33 17.20 2.81
C TRP A 120 19.39 15.70 3.17
N THR A 121 19.55 14.84 2.20
CA THR A 121 19.36 13.39 2.39
C THR A 121 20.17 12.76 3.53
N ALA A 122 21.38 13.27 3.82
CA ALA A 122 22.21 12.69 4.89
C ALA A 122 21.66 12.93 6.31
N ILE A 123 20.89 14.02 6.53
CA ILE A 123 20.28 14.35 7.83
C ILE A 123 18.77 14.16 7.84
N GLU A 124 18.18 13.74 6.72
CA GLU A 124 16.74 13.56 6.53
C GLU A 124 16.15 12.60 7.54
N ASP A 125 16.79 11.45 7.75
CA ASP A 125 16.36 10.43 8.71
C ASP A 125 16.23 11.00 10.14
N GLU A 126 17.27 11.66 10.62
CA GLU A 126 17.30 12.26 11.95
C GLU A 126 16.19 13.31 12.11
N LEU A 127 16.07 14.22 11.13
CA LEU A 127 15.08 15.30 11.18
C LEU A 127 13.64 14.79 11.09
N LEU A 128 13.34 13.82 10.22
CA LEU A 128 12.01 13.20 10.16
C LEU A 128 11.65 12.53 11.49
N MET A 129 12.58 11.75 12.07
CA MET A 129 12.35 11.04 13.33
C MET A 129 12.23 12.00 14.52
N SER A 130 12.99 13.10 14.55
CA SER A 130 12.94 14.10 15.64
C SER A 130 11.57 14.78 15.76
N THR A 131 10.79 14.83 14.68
CA THR A 131 9.42 15.38 14.73
C THR A 131 8.46 14.53 15.57
N GLY A 132 8.79 13.26 15.84
CA GLY A 132 7.87 12.30 16.46
C GLY A 132 6.66 11.90 15.60
N GLN A 133 6.53 12.45 14.39
CA GLN A 133 5.37 12.24 13.49
C GLN A 133 5.53 11.03 12.56
N PHE A 134 6.72 10.48 12.44
CA PHE A 134 7.01 9.38 11.53
C PHE A 134 7.39 8.09 12.26
N THR A 135 7.18 6.97 11.60
CA THR A 135 7.73 5.66 11.95
C THR A 135 8.72 5.27 10.87
N ARG A 136 9.96 4.92 11.29
CA ARG A 136 10.97 4.37 10.38
C ARG A 136 10.71 2.88 10.17
N ILE A 137 10.72 2.44 8.91
CA ILE A 137 10.48 1.06 8.49
C ILE A 137 11.66 0.60 7.64
N THR A 138 12.19 -0.59 7.95
CA THR A 138 13.31 -1.22 7.23
C THR A 138 12.96 -2.64 6.77
N ASP A 139 11.67 -2.99 6.81
CA ASP A 139 11.17 -4.29 6.35
C ASP A 139 11.47 -4.50 4.87
N GLN A 140 12.15 -5.60 4.54
CA GLN A 140 12.61 -5.89 3.18
C GLN A 140 11.47 -6.12 2.19
N SER A 141 10.34 -6.63 2.63
CA SER A 141 9.15 -6.79 1.77
C SER A 141 8.56 -5.44 1.40
N MET A 142 8.49 -4.52 2.38
CA MET A 142 8.00 -3.16 2.16
C MET A 142 8.96 -2.33 1.30
N LEU A 143 10.27 -2.48 1.49
CA LEU A 143 11.30 -1.84 0.65
C LEU A 143 11.24 -2.29 -0.81
N ARG A 144 10.60 -3.43 -1.10
CA ARG A 144 10.30 -3.94 -2.45
C ARG A 144 8.91 -3.59 -2.94
N GLY A 145 8.20 -2.70 -2.26
CA GLY A 145 6.89 -2.19 -2.67
C GLY A 145 5.68 -2.82 -2.01
N ASN A 146 5.84 -3.91 -1.23
CA ASN A 146 4.70 -4.60 -0.62
C ASN A 146 4.18 -3.84 0.62
N GLY A 147 2.94 -3.35 0.56
CA GLY A 147 2.32 -2.67 1.70
C GLY A 147 2.79 -1.22 1.90
N LEU A 148 3.39 -0.61 0.88
CA LEU A 148 3.58 0.83 0.83
C LEU A 148 2.23 1.54 0.83
N GLN A 149 2.20 2.72 1.43
CA GLN A 149 1.00 3.54 1.57
C GLN A 149 1.22 4.93 0.98
N ILE A 150 0.15 5.55 0.52
CA ILE A 150 0.17 6.94 0.06
C ILE A 150 0.77 7.83 1.16
N GLY A 151 1.77 8.64 0.78
CA GLY A 151 2.51 9.52 1.68
C GLY A 151 3.69 8.85 2.42
N ASP A 152 4.00 7.58 2.14
CA ASP A 152 5.27 6.99 2.59
C ASP A 152 6.43 7.71 1.90
N ILE A 153 7.41 8.16 2.68
CA ILE A 153 8.65 8.75 2.18
C ILE A 153 9.67 7.63 2.03
N LEU A 154 10.17 7.46 0.83
CA LEU A 154 11.16 6.46 0.47
C LEU A 154 12.54 7.12 0.47
N TRP A 155 13.48 6.51 1.18
CA TRP A 155 14.82 7.06 1.35
C TRP A 155 15.92 6.05 0.98
N ARG A 156 16.93 6.53 0.30
CA ARG A 156 18.24 5.90 0.14
C ARG A 156 19.34 6.96 0.20
N SER A 157 20.58 6.55 0.38
CA SER A 157 21.70 7.49 0.32
C SER A 157 21.66 8.31 -0.99
N GLY A 158 21.64 9.63 -0.85
CA GLY A 158 21.63 10.57 -1.96
C GLY A 158 20.30 10.77 -2.67
N HIS A 159 19.20 10.12 -2.25
CA HIS A 159 17.91 10.30 -2.91
C HIS A 159 16.71 10.02 -2.02
N THR A 160 15.61 10.75 -2.25
CA THR A 160 14.32 10.54 -1.60
C THR A 160 13.16 10.72 -2.58
N ALA A 161 12.04 10.05 -2.33
CA ALA A 161 10.80 10.13 -3.10
C ALA A 161 9.59 9.96 -2.17
N ILE A 162 8.40 10.25 -2.66
CA ILE A 162 7.15 10.07 -1.91
C ILE A 162 6.19 9.18 -2.72
N VAL A 163 5.58 8.21 -2.06
CA VAL A 163 4.52 7.39 -2.65
C VAL A 163 3.28 8.25 -2.88
N VAL A 164 2.93 8.47 -4.15
CA VAL A 164 1.79 9.31 -4.55
C VAL A 164 0.55 8.49 -4.93
N GLU A 165 0.75 7.24 -5.33
CA GLU A 165 -0.34 6.29 -5.58
C GLU A 165 0.10 4.90 -5.09
N ALA A 166 -0.75 4.27 -4.29
CA ALA A 166 -0.59 2.89 -3.81
C ALA A 166 -1.98 2.27 -3.64
N ASP A 167 -2.05 0.94 -3.66
CA ASP A 167 -3.24 0.27 -3.18
C ASP A 167 -3.37 0.57 -1.68
N GLU A 168 -4.32 1.44 -1.31
CA GLU A 168 -4.56 1.74 0.11
C GLU A 168 -5.00 0.47 0.82
N GLN A 169 -4.04 -0.17 1.49
CA GLN A 169 -4.36 -1.16 2.51
C GLN A 169 -4.87 -0.38 3.73
N PRO A 170 -6.02 -0.72 4.30
CA PRO A 170 -6.55 -0.03 5.47
C PRO A 170 -5.50 -0.02 6.59
N SER A 171 -4.99 1.14 6.94
CA SER A 171 -4.01 1.29 8.03
C SER A 171 -4.70 1.08 9.37
N GLY A 172 -4.14 0.20 10.20
CA GLY A 172 -4.55 0.00 11.59
C GLY A 172 -5.49 -1.16 11.85
N ALA A 173 -6.03 -1.85 10.84
CA ALA A 173 -6.77 -3.08 11.06
C ALA A 173 -5.80 -4.27 11.24
N ASP A 174 -6.11 -5.13 12.21
CA ASP A 174 -5.39 -6.39 12.40
C ASP A 174 -5.58 -7.25 11.14
N LYS A 175 -4.47 -7.72 10.56
CA LYS A 175 -4.46 -8.58 9.36
C LYS A 175 -4.45 -10.07 9.67
N THR A 176 -4.41 -10.42 10.94
CA THR A 176 -4.41 -11.81 11.39
C THR A 176 -5.82 -12.38 11.21
N PRO A 177 -6.01 -13.46 10.46
CA PRO A 177 -7.31 -14.13 10.38
C PRO A 177 -7.79 -14.60 11.74
N LYS A 178 -9.04 -14.27 12.07
CA LYS A 178 -9.69 -14.63 13.34
C LYS A 178 -10.79 -15.66 13.15
N TRP A 179 -11.54 -15.58 12.03
CA TRP A 179 -12.60 -16.52 11.66
C TRP A 179 -12.86 -16.49 10.16
N VAL A 180 -13.71 -17.38 9.69
CA VAL A 180 -14.15 -17.49 8.30
C VAL A 180 -15.49 -16.76 8.14
N GLY A 181 -15.61 -15.98 7.06
CA GLY A 181 -16.85 -15.37 6.60
C GLY A 181 -17.31 -15.93 5.26
N GLU A 182 -18.59 -15.82 4.99
CA GLU A 182 -19.24 -16.14 3.73
C GLU A 182 -20.16 -14.99 3.33
N THR A 183 -20.15 -14.61 2.05
CA THR A 183 -21.13 -13.65 1.53
C THR A 183 -22.51 -14.25 1.44
N TYR A 184 -23.53 -13.48 1.85
CA TYR A 184 -24.92 -13.92 1.95
C TYR A 184 -25.91 -12.81 1.56
N GLY A 185 -27.11 -13.18 1.13
CA GLY A 185 -28.26 -12.27 1.01
C GLY A 185 -28.27 -11.30 -0.18
N ALA A 186 -27.19 -11.25 -0.99
CA ALA A 186 -27.14 -10.41 -2.19
C ALA A 186 -26.33 -11.11 -3.28
N LYS A 187 -26.73 -11.02 -4.55
CA LYS A 187 -26.01 -11.65 -5.68
C LYS A 187 -24.53 -11.27 -5.72
N LEU A 188 -24.24 -10.00 -5.48
CA LEU A 188 -22.89 -9.43 -5.37
C LEU A 188 -22.83 -8.52 -4.15
N VAL A 189 -21.76 -8.61 -3.37
CA VAL A 189 -21.51 -7.77 -2.20
C VAL A 189 -20.25 -6.94 -2.46
N ASN A 190 -20.36 -5.62 -2.29
CA ASN A 190 -19.25 -4.71 -2.51
C ASN A 190 -18.16 -4.87 -1.43
N VAL A 191 -16.91 -4.81 -1.88
CA VAL A 191 -15.73 -4.75 -1.03
C VAL A 191 -15.06 -3.39 -1.22
N TYR A 192 -14.66 -2.76 -0.12
CA TYR A 192 -14.15 -1.40 -0.10
C TYR A 192 -12.70 -1.36 0.42
N ALA A 193 -11.92 -0.42 -0.10
CA ALA A 193 -10.58 -0.16 0.38
C ALA A 193 -10.58 0.55 1.74
N ASP A 194 -11.64 1.28 2.07
CA ASP A 194 -11.79 2.05 3.31
C ASP A 194 -12.96 1.53 4.17
N LYS A 195 -12.86 1.74 5.49
CA LYS A 195 -13.89 1.30 6.44
C LYS A 195 -15.22 2.08 6.36
N THR A 196 -15.24 3.23 5.69
CA THR A 196 -16.47 4.02 5.51
C THR A 196 -17.32 3.48 4.34
N GLY A 197 -16.71 2.67 3.46
CA GLY A 197 -17.38 2.04 2.33
C GLY A 197 -17.66 3.02 1.19
N THR A 198 -16.74 3.93 0.95
CA THR A 198 -16.84 4.94 -0.11
C THR A 198 -15.99 4.58 -1.33
N THR A 199 -14.83 3.94 -1.13
CA THR A 199 -13.89 3.60 -2.20
C THR A 199 -13.90 2.10 -2.46
N PRO A 200 -14.35 1.61 -3.64
CA PRO A 200 -14.30 0.18 -3.97
C PRO A 200 -12.87 -0.37 -3.94
N LEU A 201 -12.69 -1.59 -3.44
CA LEU A 201 -11.41 -2.29 -3.49
C LEU A 201 -11.10 -2.65 -4.95
N LYS A 202 -10.11 -2.00 -5.55
CA LYS A 202 -9.85 -2.10 -6.99
C LYS A 202 -9.54 -3.53 -7.45
N ALA A 203 -8.71 -4.24 -6.68
CA ALA A 203 -8.30 -5.60 -7.04
C ALA A 203 -9.44 -6.62 -6.92
N TRP A 204 -10.43 -6.35 -6.03
CA TRP A 204 -11.57 -7.24 -5.78
C TRP A 204 -12.79 -6.42 -5.33
N PRO A 205 -13.44 -5.70 -6.24
CA PRO A 205 -14.48 -4.74 -5.88
C PRO A 205 -15.77 -5.38 -5.36
N GLN A 206 -16.00 -6.65 -5.70
CA GLN A 206 -17.21 -7.38 -5.32
C GLN A 206 -16.92 -8.87 -5.10
N LEU A 207 -17.69 -9.47 -4.21
CA LEU A 207 -17.76 -10.92 -3.99
C LEU A 207 -19.16 -11.44 -4.32
N ALA A 208 -19.23 -12.57 -5.03
CA ALA A 208 -20.49 -13.25 -5.27
C ALA A 208 -21.01 -13.94 -3.99
N THR A 209 -22.33 -14.17 -3.89
CA THR A 209 -22.92 -14.98 -2.83
C THR A 209 -22.22 -16.32 -2.71
N GLY A 210 -21.95 -16.76 -1.47
CA GLY A 210 -21.27 -18.02 -1.17
C GLY A 210 -19.74 -17.93 -1.27
N ASN A 211 -19.16 -16.74 -1.49
CA ASN A 211 -17.71 -16.60 -1.43
C ASN A 211 -17.21 -16.65 0.01
N LEU A 212 -16.21 -17.51 0.24
CA LEU A 212 -15.52 -17.67 1.52
C LEU A 212 -14.30 -16.74 1.58
N PHE A 213 -14.06 -16.18 2.75
CA PHE A 213 -12.95 -15.26 3.02
C PHE A 213 -12.56 -15.31 4.50
N ASP A 214 -11.36 -14.85 4.83
CA ASP A 214 -10.95 -14.69 6.21
C ASP A 214 -11.44 -13.36 6.74
N VAL A 215 -11.92 -13.32 7.97
CA VAL A 215 -12.20 -12.08 8.71
C VAL A 215 -11.05 -11.83 9.68
N CYS A 216 -10.41 -10.67 9.52
CA CYS A 216 -9.24 -10.27 10.28
C CYS A 216 -9.60 -9.28 11.38
N ASP A 217 -10.59 -8.40 11.14
CA ASP A 217 -11.02 -7.39 12.12
C ASP A 217 -12.47 -6.98 11.90
N GLU A 218 -13.02 -6.25 12.87
CA GLU A 218 -14.40 -5.72 12.83
C GLU A 218 -14.40 -4.27 13.30
N SER A 219 -15.15 -3.41 12.59
CA SER A 219 -15.34 -2.02 12.98
C SER A 219 -16.76 -1.55 12.59
N GLY A 220 -17.59 -1.29 13.58
CA GLY A 220 -18.99 -0.90 13.38
C GLY A 220 -19.75 -1.96 12.59
N ASP A 221 -20.35 -1.58 11.47
CA ASP A 221 -21.12 -2.47 10.59
C ASP A 221 -20.28 -3.17 9.52
N ARG A 222 -18.95 -3.18 9.65
CA ARG A 222 -18.05 -3.75 8.64
C ARG A 222 -17.08 -4.74 9.22
N TRP A 223 -16.78 -5.77 8.43
CA TRP A 223 -15.68 -6.68 8.64
C TRP A 223 -14.49 -6.32 7.75
N TYR A 224 -13.29 -6.33 8.32
CA TYR A 224 -12.05 -6.30 7.58
C TYR A 224 -11.68 -7.70 7.15
N ILE A 225 -11.67 -7.95 5.86
CA ILE A 225 -11.55 -9.29 5.30
C ILE A 225 -10.27 -9.45 4.49
N ARG A 226 -9.79 -10.69 4.42
CA ARG A 226 -8.71 -11.12 3.54
C ARG A 226 -9.26 -12.06 2.49
N ILE A 227 -9.01 -11.75 1.22
CA ILE A 227 -9.47 -12.51 0.04
C ILE A 227 -8.26 -13.14 -0.62
N ALA A 228 -8.33 -14.42 -0.98
CA ALA A 228 -7.28 -15.19 -1.63
C ALA A 228 -5.91 -15.06 -0.91
N ALA A 229 -5.92 -14.97 0.42
CA ALA A 229 -4.76 -14.81 1.30
C ALA A 229 -3.83 -13.61 0.97
N GLN A 230 -4.30 -12.66 0.17
CA GLN A 230 -3.48 -11.57 -0.35
C GLN A 230 -4.17 -10.21 -0.33
N TYR A 231 -5.45 -10.12 -0.68
CA TYR A 231 -6.16 -8.86 -0.83
C TYR A 231 -6.97 -8.57 0.43
N TYR A 232 -6.92 -7.32 0.91
CA TYR A 232 -7.59 -6.90 2.12
C TYR A 232 -8.57 -5.78 1.82
N GLY A 233 -9.75 -5.83 2.44
CA GLY A 233 -10.77 -4.80 2.26
C GLY A 233 -11.86 -4.89 3.32
N TRP A 234 -12.80 -3.97 3.26
CA TRP A 234 -13.94 -3.88 4.14
C TRP A 234 -15.20 -4.32 3.44
N ILE A 235 -15.99 -5.17 4.09
CA ILE A 235 -17.29 -5.65 3.61
C ILE A 235 -18.37 -5.32 4.63
N ASP A 236 -19.60 -5.06 4.18
CA ASP A 236 -20.74 -4.84 5.07
C ASP A 236 -21.17 -6.18 5.70
N LYS A 237 -21.10 -6.28 7.03
CA LYS A 237 -21.40 -7.52 7.76
C LYS A 237 -22.84 -7.98 7.65
N ARG A 238 -23.78 -7.10 7.26
CA ARG A 238 -25.18 -7.48 7.02
C ARG A 238 -25.34 -8.45 5.87
N PHE A 239 -24.38 -8.47 4.95
CA PHE A 239 -24.33 -9.39 3.81
C PHE A 239 -23.33 -10.53 4.02
N CYS A 240 -23.03 -10.87 5.27
CA CYS A 240 -22.05 -11.89 5.62
C CYS A 240 -22.58 -12.81 6.71
N LEU A 241 -22.21 -14.09 6.61
CA LEU A 241 -22.38 -15.09 7.65
C LEU A 241 -21.04 -15.44 8.26
N ARG A 242 -20.99 -15.56 9.59
CA ARG A 242 -19.83 -16.13 10.28
C ARG A 242 -19.87 -17.66 10.17
N LYS A 243 -18.75 -18.23 9.72
CA LYS A 243 -18.56 -19.67 9.66
C LYS A 243 -17.63 -20.10 10.80
N THR A 244 -18.00 -21.18 11.48
CA THR A 244 -17.15 -21.84 12.48
C THR A 244 -16.69 -23.18 11.92
N PRO A 245 -15.53 -23.70 12.36
CA PRO A 245 -15.13 -25.05 12.00
C PRO A 245 -16.25 -26.06 12.33
N GLN A 246 -16.63 -26.86 11.35
CA GLN A 246 -17.73 -27.81 11.49
C GLN A 246 -17.25 -29.18 12.02
N ARG A 247 -16.02 -29.53 11.67
CA ARG A 247 -15.41 -30.80 12.08
C ARG A 247 -13.89 -30.77 12.01
N THR A 248 -13.24 -31.65 12.70
CA THR A 248 -11.84 -31.99 12.46
C THR A 248 -11.77 -33.03 11.34
N ALA A 249 -10.79 -32.85 10.45
CA ALA A 249 -10.55 -33.77 9.33
C ALA A 249 -9.05 -34.12 9.26
N THR A 250 -8.71 -35.13 8.46
CA THR A 250 -7.32 -35.54 8.24
C THR A 250 -6.96 -35.50 6.76
N VAL A 251 -5.71 -35.26 6.47
CA VAL A 251 -5.17 -35.22 5.10
C VAL A 251 -4.66 -36.61 4.71
N SER A 252 -5.11 -37.14 3.57
CA SER A 252 -4.79 -38.50 3.14
C SER A 252 -3.44 -38.64 2.43
N THR A 253 -2.85 -37.55 1.98
CA THR A 253 -1.52 -37.45 1.33
C THR A 253 -0.92 -36.10 1.61
N ASP A 254 0.36 -35.87 1.30
CA ASP A 254 0.93 -34.52 1.33
C ASP A 254 0.15 -33.62 0.39
N LEU A 255 -0.38 -32.53 0.92
CA LEU A 255 -1.36 -31.69 0.25
C LEU A 255 -1.06 -30.20 0.45
N HIS A 256 -1.16 -29.42 -0.64
CA HIS A 256 -1.00 -27.98 -0.56
C HIS A 256 -2.26 -27.30 0.00
N LEU A 257 -2.07 -26.46 1.03
CA LEU A 257 -3.03 -25.44 1.43
C LEU A 257 -2.80 -24.21 0.52
N ARG A 258 -3.84 -23.78 -0.18
CA ARG A 258 -3.71 -22.73 -1.22
C ARG A 258 -4.52 -21.47 -0.91
N ALA A 259 -4.09 -20.38 -1.49
CA ALA A 259 -4.70 -19.05 -1.30
C ALA A 259 -6.17 -18.96 -1.80
N ASN A 260 -6.56 -19.79 -2.76
CA ASN A 260 -7.95 -19.88 -3.26
C ASN A 260 -8.21 -21.28 -3.84
N ALA A 261 -9.48 -21.59 -4.13
CA ALA A 261 -9.89 -22.86 -4.72
C ALA A 261 -9.33 -23.04 -6.13
N GLY A 262 -8.43 -24.01 -6.32
CA GLY A 262 -7.78 -24.34 -7.59
C GLY A 262 -6.28 -24.56 -7.50
N ALA A 263 -5.76 -25.47 -8.31
CA ALA A 263 -4.34 -25.87 -8.29
C ALA A 263 -3.37 -24.76 -8.73
N GLY A 264 -3.83 -23.79 -9.49
CA GLY A 264 -3.02 -22.65 -9.97
C GLY A 264 -2.77 -21.56 -8.94
N TYR A 265 -3.45 -21.58 -7.79
CA TYR A 265 -3.24 -20.57 -6.76
C TYR A 265 -2.01 -20.87 -5.89
N LYS A 266 -1.42 -19.79 -5.34
CA LYS A 266 -0.23 -19.84 -4.49
C LYS A 266 -0.42 -20.86 -3.35
N SER A 267 0.58 -21.71 -3.13
CA SER A 267 0.68 -22.57 -1.95
C SER A 267 1.07 -21.73 -0.73
N LEU A 268 0.30 -21.84 0.34
CA LEU A 268 0.53 -21.19 1.63
C LEU A 268 1.32 -22.10 2.58
N ALA A 269 1.00 -23.39 2.54
CA ALA A 269 1.66 -24.45 3.33
C ALA A 269 1.57 -25.79 2.61
N ILE A 270 2.40 -26.73 3.02
CA ILE A 270 2.24 -28.15 2.71
C ILE A 270 1.78 -28.84 4.00
N MET A 271 0.63 -29.50 3.93
CA MET A 271 0.05 -30.30 4.99
C MET A 271 0.54 -31.74 4.77
N PRO A 272 1.34 -32.34 5.67
CA PRO A 272 1.82 -33.70 5.50
C PRO A 272 0.66 -34.69 5.61
N ARG A 273 0.85 -35.89 5.05
CA ARG A 273 -0.08 -36.99 5.21
C ARG A 273 -0.43 -37.20 6.69
N SER A 274 -1.69 -37.43 6.98
CA SER A 274 -2.26 -37.56 8.33
C SER A 274 -2.26 -36.27 9.18
N ALA A 275 -1.92 -35.15 8.62
CA ALA A 275 -2.10 -33.86 9.31
C ALA A 275 -3.57 -33.65 9.68
N THR A 276 -3.78 -33.14 10.87
CA THR A 276 -5.10 -32.75 11.37
C THR A 276 -5.40 -31.32 10.95
N VAL A 277 -6.58 -31.08 10.40
CA VAL A 277 -7.07 -29.80 9.94
C VAL A 277 -8.47 -29.52 10.49
N GLN A 278 -8.85 -28.25 10.58
CA GLN A 278 -10.23 -27.87 10.86
C GLN A 278 -10.95 -27.58 9.55
N TYR A 279 -12.02 -28.28 9.27
CA TYR A 279 -12.86 -28.06 8.10
C TYR A 279 -13.91 -27.01 8.39
N CYS A 280 -13.97 -25.97 7.57
CA CYS A 280 -14.90 -24.85 7.72
C CYS A 280 -16.05 -24.91 6.71
N ASP A 281 -15.76 -25.12 5.43
CA ASP A 281 -16.77 -25.18 4.36
C ASP A 281 -16.14 -25.67 3.05
N GLN A 282 -16.93 -25.72 1.99
CA GLN A 282 -16.51 -26.15 0.65
C GLN A 282 -16.91 -25.12 -0.41
N LYS A 283 -16.07 -24.95 -1.42
CA LYS A 283 -16.33 -24.12 -2.59
C LYS A 283 -15.86 -24.83 -3.86
N PRO A 284 -16.62 -24.80 -4.96
CA PRO A 284 -16.11 -25.30 -6.24
C PRO A 284 -15.04 -24.36 -6.80
N ALA A 285 -13.98 -24.91 -7.39
CA ALA A 285 -13.04 -24.18 -8.21
C ALA A 285 -13.68 -23.80 -9.57
N ALA A 286 -12.95 -23.03 -10.38
CA ALA A 286 -13.42 -22.63 -11.72
C ALA A 286 -13.68 -23.82 -12.67
N ASP A 287 -13.02 -24.96 -12.44
CA ASP A 287 -13.23 -26.22 -13.18
C ASP A 287 -14.37 -27.10 -12.59
N GLY A 288 -15.12 -26.58 -11.63
CA GLY A 288 -16.22 -27.25 -10.96
C GLY A 288 -15.83 -28.26 -9.90
N LYS A 289 -14.54 -28.54 -9.69
CA LYS A 289 -14.10 -29.48 -8.66
C LYS A 289 -14.24 -28.89 -7.25
N PRO A 290 -14.63 -29.68 -6.25
CA PRO A 290 -14.77 -29.22 -4.87
C PRO A 290 -13.40 -28.96 -4.21
N TRP A 291 -13.35 -27.87 -3.47
CA TRP A 291 -12.21 -27.48 -2.65
C TRP A 291 -12.70 -27.10 -1.25
N ASP A 292 -12.09 -27.71 -0.24
CA ASP A 292 -12.41 -27.47 1.15
C ASP A 292 -11.66 -26.26 1.68
N TYR A 293 -12.37 -25.42 2.40
CA TYR A 293 -11.78 -24.31 3.15
C TYR A 293 -11.39 -24.79 4.55
N LEU A 294 -10.10 -24.73 4.84
CA LEU A 294 -9.48 -25.37 5.99
C LEU A 294 -8.67 -24.41 6.83
N ILE A 295 -8.48 -24.78 8.10
CA ILE A 295 -7.49 -24.14 8.99
C ILE A 295 -6.45 -25.19 9.36
N TYR A 296 -5.19 -24.92 9.07
CA TYR A 296 -4.04 -25.74 9.41
C TYR A 296 -2.97 -24.89 10.09
N ASN A 297 -2.60 -25.21 11.34
CA ASN A 297 -1.62 -24.45 12.15
C ASN A 297 -1.88 -22.94 12.16
N GLY A 298 -3.14 -22.55 12.28
CA GLY A 298 -3.57 -21.14 12.28
C GLY A 298 -3.56 -20.47 10.90
N GLN A 299 -3.18 -21.17 9.83
CA GLN A 299 -3.29 -20.68 8.46
C GLN A 299 -4.60 -21.11 7.81
N TYR A 300 -5.24 -20.18 7.14
CA TYR A 300 -6.52 -20.33 6.45
C TYR A 300 -6.29 -20.47 4.95
N GLY A 301 -6.96 -21.43 4.31
CA GLY A 301 -6.82 -21.62 2.87
C GLY A 301 -7.66 -22.76 2.34
N PHE A 302 -7.46 -23.07 1.05
CA PHE A 302 -8.20 -24.10 0.32
C PHE A 302 -7.32 -25.32 0.03
N ALA A 303 -7.91 -26.49 0.11
CA ALA A 303 -7.29 -27.73 -0.33
C ALA A 303 -8.31 -28.60 -1.10
N SER A 304 -7.82 -29.48 -1.97
CA SER A 304 -8.71 -30.36 -2.75
C SER A 304 -9.44 -31.34 -1.84
N ASP A 305 -10.78 -31.32 -1.88
CA ASP A 305 -11.69 -32.23 -1.14
C ASP A 305 -11.31 -33.71 -1.28
N LYS A 306 -10.85 -34.10 -2.48
CA LYS A 306 -10.44 -35.48 -2.77
C LYS A 306 -9.51 -36.09 -1.71
N TYR A 307 -8.73 -35.29 -1.02
CA TYR A 307 -7.67 -35.72 -0.10
C TYR A 307 -7.98 -35.41 1.38
N ILE A 308 -9.19 -34.94 1.69
CA ILE A 308 -9.67 -34.64 3.04
C ILE A 308 -10.64 -35.74 3.51
N LYS A 309 -10.43 -36.27 4.72
CA LYS A 309 -11.21 -37.36 5.31
C LYS A 309 -11.81 -36.97 6.66
#